data_fb878f10caae2155617f086645cbdd89
#
_entry.id   fb878f10caae2155617f086645cbdd89
#
_cell.length_a   1.000
_cell.length_b   1.000
_cell.length_c   1.000
_cell.angle_alpha   90.00
_cell.angle_beta   90.00
_cell.angle_gamma   90.00
#
_symmetry.space_group_name_H-M   'P 1'
#
loop_
_entity.id
_entity.type
_entity.pdbx_description
1 polymer ?
#
loop_
_entity_poly.entity_id
_entity_poly.type
_entity_poly.pdbx_seq_one_letter_code
_entity_poly.pdbx_strand_id
1 'polypeptide(L)'
;MSNQNKIEGFEISTNNKSNRIIDLYLKDEFIEKLVFPFKRFDITALEYKPFTRFTLAKNLDDLTQNKLSKLINSILKDRATGCFILKTNNQNKKIDDKFLVKLSTAITHLIGIPNHDSMSGKYYARFIVKHEDNSDSYLRKPYINMDLHTDGTYVNENTDWILMTKIEEKNAKGGETALLHLDDLENLKELSENPAGRQNFIWRSPKSKNVDYKVEHPVFTKEENGGTNISYIDQFPEPQNIEQGTFLQSLSDALEESDNKITTELPIGSSIVANNHFWLHGRKPFKKNKNLFRELLRIRGKF
;
A
#
# COMPACT_ATOMS: atom_id res chain seq x y z
N MET A 1 -28.15 -2.14 6.80
CA MET A 1 -26.95 -1.76 7.56
C MET A 1 -27.41 -1.01 8.81
N SER A 2 -27.17 -1.58 9.99
CA SER A 2 -27.65 -1.03 11.26
C SER A 2 -26.92 0.28 11.61
N ASN A 3 -27.55 1.09 12.46
CA ASN A 3 -27.07 2.42 12.96
C ASN A 3 -25.65 2.41 13.63
N GLN A 4 -24.96 1.28 13.69
CA GLN A 4 -23.68 1.11 14.37
C GLN A 4 -22.46 1.63 13.60
N ASN A 5 -22.56 1.90 12.29
CA ASN A 5 -21.41 2.25 11.44
C ASN A 5 -21.31 3.74 11.08
N LYS A 6 -22.03 4.62 11.78
CA LYS A 6 -21.89 6.06 11.50
C LYS A 6 -20.66 6.62 12.21
N ILE A 7 -19.61 6.95 11.45
CA ILE A 7 -18.42 7.65 11.93
C ILE A 7 -18.52 9.12 11.51
N GLU A 8 -18.31 10.02 12.46
CA GLU A 8 -18.32 11.45 12.18
C GLU A 8 -17.27 11.81 11.11
N GLY A 9 -17.70 12.54 10.09
CA GLY A 9 -16.82 12.99 9.02
C GLY A 9 -16.55 11.99 7.91
N PHE A 10 -17.08 10.76 8.01
CA PHE A 10 -16.86 9.72 6.99
C PHE A 10 -18.16 9.16 6.45
N GLU A 11 -18.19 8.93 5.14
CA GLU A 11 -19.14 8.05 4.50
C GLU A 11 -18.45 6.72 4.20
N ILE A 12 -19.16 5.62 4.49
CA ILE A 12 -18.61 4.27 4.39
C ILE A 12 -19.46 3.49 3.40
N SER A 13 -18.82 2.90 2.41
CA SER A 13 -19.50 2.05 1.44
C SER A 13 -18.60 0.92 0.96
N THR A 14 -19.19 -0.14 0.43
CA THR A 14 -18.45 -1.16 -0.30
C THR A 14 -18.02 -0.59 -1.65
N ASN A 15 -16.79 -0.89 -2.07
CA ASN A 15 -16.28 -0.44 -3.36
C ASN A 15 -17.06 -1.11 -4.52
N ASN A 16 -17.26 -0.37 -5.60
CA ASN A 16 -18.04 -0.85 -6.76
C ASN A 16 -17.30 -1.90 -7.62
N LYS A 17 -16.00 -2.07 -7.44
CA LYS A 17 -15.18 -3.02 -8.20
C LYS A 17 -14.89 -4.30 -7.42
N SER A 18 -15.01 -4.27 -6.09
CA SER A 18 -14.79 -5.43 -5.24
C SER A 18 -15.50 -5.27 -3.90
N ASN A 19 -16.20 -6.31 -3.48
CA ASN A 19 -16.83 -6.39 -2.16
C ASN A 19 -15.80 -6.54 -1.01
N ARG A 20 -14.54 -6.82 -1.33
CA ARG A 20 -13.43 -6.91 -0.37
C ARG A 20 -12.81 -5.56 -0.04
N ILE A 21 -13.12 -4.52 -0.80
CA ILE A 21 -12.59 -3.17 -0.62
C ILE A 21 -13.67 -2.28 -0.01
N ILE A 22 -13.32 -1.55 1.04
CA ILE A 22 -14.22 -0.58 1.67
C ILE A 22 -13.80 0.84 1.27
N ASP A 23 -14.73 1.63 0.76
CA ASP A 23 -14.53 3.05 0.49
C ASP A 23 -14.85 3.87 1.72
N LEU A 24 -13.91 4.72 2.13
CA LEU A 24 -14.07 5.71 3.19
C LEU A 24 -13.97 7.10 2.58
N TYR A 25 -15.06 7.80 2.43
CA TYR A 25 -15.06 9.16 1.89
C TYR A 25 -15.01 10.18 3.04
N LEU A 26 -13.94 10.97 3.06
CA LEU A 26 -13.73 12.05 4.03
C LEU A 26 -14.50 13.29 3.59
N LYS A 27 -15.48 13.73 4.39
CA LYS A 27 -16.35 14.87 4.10
C LYS A 27 -15.61 16.19 4.23
N ASP A 28 -15.92 17.15 3.36
CA ASP A 28 -15.34 18.49 3.37
C ASP A 28 -15.52 19.22 4.71
N GLU A 29 -16.71 19.09 5.32
CA GLU A 29 -17.00 19.69 6.64
C GLU A 29 -16.07 19.15 7.75
N PHE A 30 -15.65 17.91 7.63
CA PHE A 30 -14.72 17.31 8.59
C PHE A 30 -13.27 17.69 8.29
N ILE A 31 -12.90 17.92 7.03
CA ILE A 31 -11.61 18.49 6.65
C ILE A 31 -11.43 19.85 7.33
N GLU A 32 -12.48 20.69 7.37
CA GLU A 32 -12.47 21.96 8.10
C GLU A 32 -12.09 21.78 9.59
N LYS A 33 -12.66 20.75 10.23
CA LYS A 33 -12.34 20.43 11.63
C LYS A 33 -10.91 19.93 11.81
N LEU A 34 -10.33 19.27 10.80
CA LEU A 34 -8.94 18.74 10.84
C LEU A 34 -7.89 19.84 10.61
N VAL A 35 -8.20 20.87 9.83
CA VAL A 35 -7.21 21.91 9.46
C VAL A 35 -6.57 22.53 10.70
N PHE A 36 -7.35 22.91 11.72
CA PHE A 36 -6.81 23.57 12.91
C PHE A 36 -5.89 22.67 13.74
N PRO A 37 -6.28 21.44 14.15
CA PRO A 37 -5.38 20.56 14.88
C PRO A 37 -4.15 20.16 14.04
N PHE A 38 -4.28 19.98 12.72
CA PHE A 38 -3.18 19.62 11.84
C PHE A 38 -2.16 20.76 11.66
N LYS A 39 -2.57 22.03 11.75
CA LYS A 39 -1.65 23.18 11.68
C LYS A 39 -0.62 23.20 12.82
N ARG A 40 -0.94 22.59 13.96
CA ARG A 40 -0.03 22.53 15.12
C ARG A 40 1.19 21.63 14.90
N PHE A 41 1.14 20.77 13.88
CA PHE A 41 2.21 19.84 13.57
C PHE A 41 2.95 20.30 12.32
N ASP A 42 4.23 20.61 12.49
CA ASP A 42 5.12 20.83 11.37
C ASP A 42 5.58 19.46 10.80
N ILE A 43 5.81 19.39 9.48
CA ILE A 43 6.31 18.18 8.80
C ILE A 43 7.65 17.74 9.38
N THR A 44 8.56 18.70 9.63
CA THR A 44 9.86 18.43 10.24
C THR A 44 9.70 17.78 11.62
N ALA A 45 8.73 18.24 12.43
CA ALA A 45 8.46 17.61 13.73
C ALA A 45 7.95 16.17 13.58
N LEU A 46 7.10 15.90 12.58
CA LEU A 46 6.64 14.54 12.29
C LEU A 46 7.78 13.63 11.80
N GLU A 47 8.77 14.16 11.08
CA GLU A 47 9.91 13.41 10.60
C GLU A 47 10.89 13.03 11.71
N TYR A 48 11.22 13.98 12.60
CA TYR A 48 12.30 13.82 13.57
C TYR A 48 11.86 13.56 15.01
N LYS A 49 10.56 13.73 15.35
CA LYS A 49 10.01 13.50 16.68
C LYS A 49 8.89 12.44 16.63
N PRO A 50 9.22 11.13 16.66
CA PRO A 50 8.25 10.05 16.43
C PRO A 50 6.98 10.14 17.28
N PHE A 51 7.08 10.59 18.54
CA PHE A 51 5.93 10.71 19.44
C PHE A 51 4.89 11.73 18.96
N THR A 52 5.27 12.72 18.14
CA THR A 52 4.32 13.72 17.62
C THR A 52 3.32 13.10 16.64
N ARG A 53 3.71 12.03 15.97
CA ARG A 53 2.85 11.27 15.03
C ARG A 53 1.68 10.62 15.75
N PHE A 54 1.93 10.05 16.92
CA PHE A 54 0.88 9.46 17.77
C PHE A 54 -0.07 10.52 18.30
N THR A 55 0.42 11.71 18.67
CA THR A 55 -0.43 12.83 19.07
C THR A 55 -1.31 13.30 17.91
N LEU A 56 -0.76 13.36 16.69
CA LEU A 56 -1.52 13.69 15.48
C LEU A 56 -2.62 12.65 15.21
N ALA A 57 -2.30 11.36 15.30
CA ALA A 57 -3.25 10.27 15.14
C ALA A 57 -4.35 10.32 16.21
N LYS A 58 -3.96 10.54 17.47
CA LYS A 58 -4.92 10.70 18.57
C LYS A 58 -5.91 11.84 18.31
N ASN A 59 -5.45 12.98 17.82
CA ASN A 59 -6.34 14.10 17.50
C ASN A 59 -7.39 13.73 16.44
N LEU A 60 -7.01 12.94 15.42
CA LEU A 60 -7.96 12.44 14.41
C LEU A 60 -8.96 11.47 15.04
N ASP A 61 -8.49 10.53 15.87
CA ASP A 61 -9.35 9.52 16.47
C ASP A 61 -10.32 10.09 17.51
N ASP A 62 -9.88 11.07 18.29
CA ASP A 62 -10.73 11.79 19.25
C ASP A 62 -11.90 12.48 18.54
N LEU A 63 -11.66 13.11 17.38
CA LEU A 63 -12.70 13.73 16.57
C LEU A 63 -13.73 12.73 16.03
N THR A 64 -13.34 11.47 15.92
CA THR A 64 -14.24 10.37 15.50
C THR A 64 -14.71 9.51 16.69
N GLN A 65 -14.50 9.95 17.92
CA GLN A 65 -14.88 9.26 19.16
C GLN A 65 -14.25 7.86 19.27
N ASN A 66 -13.01 7.71 18.84
CA ASN A 66 -12.25 6.44 18.78
C ASN A 66 -12.95 5.35 17.92
N LYS A 67 -13.78 5.75 16.96
CA LYS A 67 -14.46 4.80 16.06
C LYS A 67 -13.66 4.53 14.80
N LEU A 68 -12.88 5.51 14.32
CA LEU A 68 -12.12 5.36 13.08
C LEU A 68 -11.02 4.29 13.24
N SER A 69 -10.23 4.35 14.29
CA SER A 69 -9.20 3.35 14.58
C SER A 69 -9.77 1.93 14.65
N LYS A 70 -10.91 1.75 15.32
CA LYS A 70 -11.60 0.45 15.40
C LYS A 70 -12.03 -0.05 14.03
N LEU A 71 -12.64 0.82 13.20
CA LEU A 71 -13.12 0.45 11.88
C LEU A 71 -11.96 0.06 10.96
N ILE A 72 -10.94 0.92 10.83
CA ILE A 72 -9.85 0.65 9.87
C ILE A 72 -9.04 -0.59 10.26
N ASN A 73 -8.84 -0.84 11.56
CA ASN A 73 -8.19 -2.06 12.02
C ASN A 73 -9.07 -3.30 11.78
N SER A 74 -10.40 -3.21 11.99
CA SER A 74 -11.29 -4.33 11.68
C SER A 74 -11.27 -4.68 10.19
N ILE A 75 -11.29 -3.68 9.31
CA ILE A 75 -11.20 -3.90 7.85
C ILE A 75 -9.87 -4.55 7.47
N LEU A 76 -8.75 -4.02 7.96
CA LEU A 76 -7.42 -4.49 7.55
C LEU A 76 -7.08 -5.88 8.07
N LYS A 77 -7.55 -6.24 9.27
CA LYS A 77 -7.28 -7.55 9.88
C LYS A 77 -8.26 -8.63 9.47
N ASP A 78 -9.39 -8.27 8.87
CA ASP A 78 -10.34 -9.22 8.34
C ASP A 78 -9.89 -9.69 6.95
N ARG A 79 -9.62 -10.99 6.82
CA ARG A 79 -9.22 -11.58 5.55
C ARG A 79 -10.31 -11.50 4.47
N ALA A 80 -11.58 -11.38 4.85
CA ALA A 80 -12.65 -11.19 3.88
C ALA A 80 -12.57 -9.83 3.17
N THR A 81 -11.93 -8.85 3.79
CA THR A 81 -11.72 -7.49 3.25
C THR A 81 -10.24 -7.15 3.10
N GLY A 82 -9.58 -6.71 4.14
CA GLY A 82 -8.14 -6.41 4.18
C GLY A 82 -7.71 -5.16 3.44
N CYS A 83 -8.64 -4.40 2.84
CA CYS A 83 -8.31 -3.20 2.06
C CYS A 83 -9.37 -2.12 2.20
N PHE A 84 -8.94 -0.87 2.30
CA PHE A 84 -9.84 0.27 2.16
C PHE A 84 -9.22 1.37 1.29
N ILE A 85 -10.08 2.17 0.65
CA ILE A 85 -9.68 3.37 -0.08
C ILE A 85 -10.23 4.58 0.66
N LEU A 86 -9.32 5.40 1.21
CA LEU A 86 -9.66 6.70 1.77
C LEU A 86 -9.74 7.71 0.62
N LYS A 87 -10.90 8.29 0.41
CA LYS A 87 -11.18 9.26 -0.66
C LYS A 87 -11.38 10.65 -0.06
N THR A 88 -10.85 11.66 -0.73
CA THR A 88 -11.07 13.06 -0.38
C THR A 88 -11.58 13.83 -1.60
N ASN A 89 -12.19 14.98 -1.39
CA ASN A 89 -12.53 15.88 -2.47
C ASN A 89 -11.27 16.62 -2.95
N ASN A 90 -10.74 16.23 -4.10
CA ASN A 90 -9.52 16.80 -4.69
C ASN A 90 -9.65 18.29 -5.12
N GLN A 91 -10.88 18.82 -5.16
CA GLN A 91 -11.13 20.24 -5.45
C GLN A 91 -11.07 21.12 -4.19
N ASN A 92 -11.03 20.52 -3.01
CA ASN A 92 -10.92 21.24 -1.76
C ASN A 92 -9.52 21.85 -1.60
N LYS A 93 -9.41 23.17 -1.71
CA LYS A 93 -8.13 23.91 -1.64
C LYS A 93 -7.36 23.78 -0.30
N LYS A 94 -7.99 23.21 0.73
CA LYS A 94 -7.33 22.93 2.01
C LYS A 94 -6.55 21.62 2.02
N ILE A 95 -6.78 20.78 1.01
CA ILE A 95 -6.05 19.53 0.78
C ILE A 95 -4.80 19.85 -0.04
N ASP A 96 -3.77 20.34 0.61
CA ASP A 96 -2.44 20.50 0.05
C ASP A 96 -1.55 19.27 0.37
N ASP A 97 -0.37 19.26 -0.18
CA ASP A 97 0.63 18.22 0.06
C ASP A 97 0.91 18.00 1.56
N LYS A 98 1.06 19.08 2.34
CA LYS A 98 1.31 18.99 3.77
C LYS A 98 0.12 18.39 4.53
N PHE A 99 -1.09 18.71 4.12
CA PHE A 99 -2.30 18.10 4.70
C PHE A 99 -2.32 16.58 4.41
N LEU A 100 -2.01 16.17 3.18
CA LEU A 100 -1.99 14.75 2.79
C LEU A 100 -0.91 13.96 3.54
N VAL A 101 0.29 14.52 3.74
CA VAL A 101 1.33 13.90 4.59
C VAL A 101 0.82 13.70 6.01
N LYS A 102 0.16 14.72 6.59
CA LYS A 102 -0.37 14.64 7.96
C LYS A 102 -1.52 13.64 8.08
N LEU A 103 -2.44 13.65 7.11
CA LEU A 103 -3.56 12.69 7.07
C LEU A 103 -3.04 11.25 6.95
N SER A 104 -2.12 11.00 6.01
CA SER A 104 -1.49 9.67 5.85
C SER A 104 -0.76 9.24 7.12
N THR A 105 -0.05 10.17 7.79
CA THR A 105 0.63 9.90 9.06
C THR A 105 -0.37 9.56 10.16
N ALA A 106 -1.45 10.32 10.30
CA ALA A 106 -2.47 10.05 11.30
C ALA A 106 -3.13 8.68 11.08
N ILE A 107 -3.58 8.38 9.86
CA ILE A 107 -4.19 7.09 9.51
C ILE A 107 -3.26 5.93 9.84
N THR A 108 -1.99 6.00 9.43
CA THR A 108 -1.06 4.88 9.63
C THR A 108 -0.73 4.65 11.11
N HIS A 109 -0.70 5.71 11.94
CA HIS A 109 -0.49 5.55 13.39
C HIS A 109 -1.76 5.14 14.15
N LEU A 110 -2.94 5.15 13.51
CA LEU A 110 -4.13 4.45 14.02
C LEU A 110 -4.13 2.96 13.67
N ILE A 111 -3.38 2.55 12.65
CA ILE A 111 -3.26 1.15 12.24
C ILE A 111 -2.19 0.43 13.05
N GLY A 112 -1.00 1.05 13.16
CA GLY A 112 0.13 0.41 13.81
C GLY A 112 1.38 1.29 13.77
N ILE A 113 2.54 0.67 13.66
CA ILE A 113 3.84 1.36 13.71
C ILE A 113 4.48 1.35 12.32
N PRO A 114 4.68 2.53 11.69
CA PRO A 114 5.41 2.62 10.43
C PRO A 114 6.86 2.15 10.54
N ASN A 115 7.31 1.41 9.53
CA ASN A 115 8.70 1.02 9.38
C ASN A 115 9.56 2.22 8.93
N HIS A 116 10.84 2.18 9.28
CA HIS A 116 11.80 3.08 8.69
C HIS A 116 12.02 2.72 7.21
N ASP A 117 11.99 3.70 6.32
CA ASP A 117 12.29 3.52 4.91
C ASP A 117 13.75 3.91 4.64
N SER A 118 14.62 2.90 4.41
CA SER A 118 16.05 3.08 4.25
C SER A 118 16.44 3.97 3.06
N MET A 119 15.60 3.96 2.00
CA MET A 119 15.83 4.77 0.81
C MET A 119 15.58 6.25 1.07
N SER A 120 14.55 6.58 1.85
CA SER A 120 14.17 7.96 2.13
C SER A 120 14.79 8.51 3.43
N GLY A 121 15.29 7.63 4.31
CA GLY A 121 15.78 7.99 5.64
C GLY A 121 14.68 8.47 6.60
N LYS A 122 13.41 8.13 6.31
CA LYS A 122 12.21 8.59 7.03
C LYS A 122 11.25 7.42 7.27
N TYR A 123 10.11 7.71 7.92
CA TYR A 123 9.03 6.73 8.09
C TYR A 123 8.09 6.66 6.88
N TYR A 124 8.29 7.48 5.86
CA TYR A 124 7.58 7.46 4.58
C TYR A 124 8.53 7.68 3.41
N ALA A 125 8.15 7.19 2.24
CA ALA A 125 8.86 7.44 1.00
C ALA A 125 7.97 8.22 0.02
N ARG A 126 8.59 9.03 -0.82
CA ARG A 126 7.94 9.72 -1.95
C ARG A 126 8.41 9.06 -3.24
N PHE A 127 7.47 8.50 -3.99
CA PHE A 127 7.73 7.84 -5.26
C PHE A 127 7.28 8.74 -6.40
N ILE A 128 8.26 9.24 -7.13
CA ILE A 128 8.02 10.08 -8.30
C ILE A 128 8.23 9.22 -9.54
N VAL A 129 7.23 9.23 -10.45
CA VAL A 129 7.32 8.64 -11.79
C VAL A 129 7.35 9.77 -12.80
N LYS A 130 8.39 9.77 -13.67
CA LYS A 130 8.63 10.75 -14.73
C LYS A 130 8.83 10.03 -16.05
N HIS A 131 8.85 10.81 -17.15
CA HIS A 131 9.13 10.32 -18.51
C HIS A 131 10.40 9.48 -18.60
N GLU A 132 11.47 9.87 -17.91
CA GLU A 132 12.75 9.16 -17.84
C GLU A 132 13.04 8.79 -16.39
N ASP A 133 13.40 7.53 -16.17
CA ASP A 133 13.87 7.00 -14.91
C ASP A 133 15.04 6.06 -15.17
N ASN A 134 16.22 6.42 -14.66
CA ASN A 134 17.47 5.66 -14.77
C ASN A 134 17.75 4.81 -13.55
N SER A 135 16.73 4.52 -12.70
CA SER A 135 16.91 3.67 -11.52
C SER A 135 17.24 2.22 -11.91
N ASP A 136 17.89 1.51 -11.01
CA ASP A 136 18.24 0.10 -11.11
C ASP A 136 17.04 -0.84 -10.86
N SER A 137 15.84 -0.28 -10.71
CA SER A 137 14.60 -1.02 -10.53
C SER A 137 13.57 -0.63 -11.60
N TYR A 138 13.01 -1.63 -12.30
CA TYR A 138 11.98 -1.39 -13.29
C TYR A 138 10.66 -0.87 -12.69
N LEU A 139 10.46 -1.03 -11.39
CA LEU A 139 9.24 -0.60 -10.68
C LEU A 139 8.92 0.89 -10.84
N ARG A 140 9.93 1.72 -11.13
CA ARG A 140 9.75 3.15 -11.39
C ARG A 140 9.61 3.50 -12.86
N LYS A 141 9.93 2.57 -13.77
CA LYS A 141 9.85 2.84 -15.21
C LYS A 141 8.40 3.05 -15.62
N PRO A 142 8.06 4.22 -16.23
CA PRO A 142 6.66 4.61 -16.42
C PRO A 142 5.91 3.76 -17.44
N TYR A 143 6.59 3.24 -18.44
CA TYR A 143 5.99 2.69 -19.66
C TYR A 143 5.95 1.17 -19.72
N ILE A 144 6.30 0.53 -18.64
CA ILE A 144 6.17 -0.92 -18.44
C ILE A 144 5.21 -1.20 -17.29
N ASN A 145 4.65 -2.39 -17.28
CA ASN A 145 3.84 -2.87 -16.18
C ASN A 145 4.69 -2.94 -14.91
N MET A 146 4.14 -2.59 -13.78
CA MET A 146 4.70 -2.93 -12.49
C MET A 146 3.86 -4.09 -11.97
N ASP A 147 4.45 -5.26 -12.01
CA ASP A 147 3.76 -6.51 -11.76
C ASP A 147 3.26 -6.60 -10.31
N LEU A 148 2.28 -7.47 -10.09
CA LEU A 148 1.67 -7.64 -8.78
C LEU A 148 2.69 -8.16 -7.77
N HIS A 149 2.80 -7.46 -6.63
CA HIS A 149 3.76 -7.76 -5.59
C HIS A 149 3.27 -7.34 -4.21
N THR A 150 3.99 -7.78 -3.19
CA THR A 150 3.91 -7.27 -1.82
C THR A 150 5.18 -6.47 -1.49
N ASP A 151 5.05 -5.51 -0.58
CA ASP A 151 6.19 -4.72 -0.12
C ASP A 151 6.98 -5.43 0.98
N GLY A 152 8.27 -5.10 1.12
CA GLY A 152 9.07 -5.52 2.27
C GLY A 152 9.71 -6.89 2.17
N THR A 153 9.68 -7.55 1.01
CA THR A 153 10.22 -8.90 0.80
C THR A 153 11.74 -9.02 1.03
N TYR A 154 12.47 -7.92 0.98
CA TYR A 154 13.92 -7.86 1.06
C TYR A 154 14.46 -7.21 2.34
N VAL A 155 13.61 -7.02 3.35
CA VAL A 155 13.98 -6.45 4.64
C VAL A 155 13.58 -7.36 5.79
N ASN A 156 14.29 -7.25 6.93
CA ASN A 156 14.02 -8.06 8.12
C ASN A 156 12.77 -7.61 8.87
N GLU A 157 12.34 -6.35 8.69
CA GLU A 157 11.16 -5.82 9.37
C GLU A 157 9.87 -6.32 8.73
N ASN A 158 8.96 -6.80 9.55
CA ASN A 158 7.63 -7.16 9.08
C ASN A 158 6.95 -5.96 8.40
N THR A 159 6.32 -6.24 7.28
CA THR A 159 5.48 -5.28 6.56
C THR A 159 4.07 -5.85 6.48
N ASP A 160 3.26 -5.56 7.50
CA ASP A 160 1.92 -6.13 7.62
C ASP A 160 0.89 -5.35 6.80
N TRP A 161 1.14 -4.06 6.60
CA TRP A 161 0.26 -3.18 5.83
C TRP A 161 1.05 -2.14 5.04
N ILE A 162 0.42 -1.65 3.99
CA ILE A 162 0.91 -0.54 3.18
C ILE A 162 -0.16 0.54 3.06
N LEU A 163 0.28 1.79 2.93
CA LEU A 163 -0.55 2.93 2.53
C LEU A 163 0.13 3.61 1.34
N MET A 164 -0.64 3.90 0.30
CA MET A 164 -0.19 4.69 -0.85
C MET A 164 -1.18 5.82 -1.10
N THR A 165 -0.72 7.07 -0.93
CA THR A 165 -1.51 8.30 -1.18
C THR A 165 -1.04 8.98 -2.46
N LYS A 166 -1.96 9.27 -3.38
CA LYS A 166 -1.63 10.08 -4.57
C LYS A 166 -1.55 11.55 -4.19
N ILE A 167 -0.33 12.10 -4.27
CA ILE A 167 -0.04 13.50 -3.92
C ILE A 167 -0.26 14.41 -5.14
N GLU A 168 0.28 14.02 -6.27
CA GLU A 168 0.22 14.83 -7.49
C GLU A 168 0.22 13.95 -8.73
N GLU A 169 -0.47 14.42 -9.78
CA GLU A 169 -0.44 13.79 -11.10
C GLU A 169 -0.67 14.84 -12.19
N LYS A 170 0.22 14.85 -13.18
CA LYS A 170 0.16 15.76 -14.34
C LYS A 170 0.47 15.00 -15.62
N ASN A 171 -0.28 15.28 -16.69
CA ASN A 171 -0.06 14.73 -18.03
C ASN A 171 0.02 13.18 -18.04
N ALA A 172 -0.63 12.52 -17.10
CA ALA A 172 -0.69 11.07 -16.99
C ALA A 172 -1.95 10.54 -17.67
N LYS A 173 -1.79 9.48 -18.46
CA LYS A 173 -2.86 8.63 -18.98
C LYS A 173 -2.41 7.19 -18.79
N GLY A 174 -3.27 6.31 -18.26
CA GLY A 174 -2.87 5.00 -17.78
C GLY A 174 -2.26 5.11 -16.37
N GLY A 175 -1.52 4.10 -15.96
CA GLY A 175 -0.91 4.06 -14.63
C GLY A 175 -1.90 3.74 -13.52
N GLU A 176 -3.02 3.10 -13.86
CA GLU A 176 -4.01 2.62 -12.89
C GLU A 176 -3.33 1.68 -11.87
N THR A 177 -3.75 1.75 -10.64
CA THR A 177 -3.33 0.79 -9.61
C THR A 177 -3.99 -0.55 -9.87
N ALA A 178 -3.20 -1.62 -9.96
CA ALA A 178 -3.68 -2.99 -10.00
C ALA A 178 -3.69 -3.56 -8.59
N LEU A 179 -4.72 -4.33 -8.25
CA LEU A 179 -4.88 -4.99 -6.97
C LEU A 179 -5.37 -6.42 -7.20
N LEU A 180 -4.89 -7.36 -6.39
CA LEU A 180 -5.41 -8.73 -6.33
C LEU A 180 -5.43 -9.21 -4.89
N HIS A 181 -6.59 -9.67 -4.43
CA HIS A 181 -6.67 -10.40 -3.18
C HIS A 181 -6.21 -11.84 -3.40
N LEU A 182 -5.35 -12.36 -2.55
CA LEU A 182 -4.73 -13.67 -2.75
C LEU A 182 -5.76 -14.81 -2.85
N ASP A 183 -6.84 -14.75 -2.06
CA ASP A 183 -7.89 -15.79 -2.09
C ASP A 183 -8.72 -15.78 -3.38
N ASP A 184 -8.59 -14.73 -4.19
CA ASP A 184 -9.25 -14.63 -5.50
C ASP A 184 -8.34 -15.12 -6.65
N LEU A 185 -7.09 -15.53 -6.35
CA LEU A 185 -6.19 -16.14 -7.33
C LEU A 185 -6.68 -17.56 -7.65
N GLU A 186 -6.99 -17.84 -8.92
CA GLU A 186 -7.69 -19.03 -9.39
C GLU A 186 -6.95 -20.34 -9.03
N ASN A 187 -5.64 -20.35 -9.14
CA ASN A 187 -4.78 -21.52 -8.88
C ASN A 187 -3.99 -21.41 -7.56
N LEU A 188 -4.45 -20.59 -6.62
CA LEU A 188 -3.78 -20.38 -5.32
C LEU A 188 -3.46 -21.68 -4.60
N LYS A 189 -4.40 -22.65 -4.59
CA LYS A 189 -4.19 -23.93 -3.92
C LYS A 189 -2.99 -24.67 -4.49
N GLU A 190 -2.94 -24.83 -5.80
CA GLU A 190 -1.84 -25.51 -6.51
C GLU A 190 -0.50 -24.84 -6.23
N LEU A 191 -0.44 -23.51 -6.40
CA LEU A 191 0.77 -22.73 -6.16
C LEU A 191 1.25 -22.79 -4.71
N SER A 192 0.34 -22.64 -3.75
CA SER A 192 0.70 -22.62 -2.31
C SER A 192 1.02 -24.01 -1.75
N GLU A 193 0.58 -25.08 -2.40
CA GLU A 193 0.91 -26.46 -2.05
C GLU A 193 2.19 -26.96 -2.75
N ASN A 194 2.66 -26.23 -3.76
CA ASN A 194 3.90 -26.57 -4.46
C ASN A 194 5.10 -26.53 -3.47
N PRO A 195 5.88 -27.61 -3.36
CA PRO A 195 7.03 -27.68 -2.45
C PRO A 195 8.04 -26.55 -2.67
N ALA A 196 8.27 -26.14 -3.93
CA ALA A 196 9.21 -25.06 -4.24
C ALA A 196 8.77 -23.72 -3.61
N GLY A 197 7.47 -23.40 -3.60
CA GLY A 197 6.95 -22.17 -3.01
C GLY A 197 7.06 -22.07 -1.48
N ARG A 198 7.34 -23.20 -0.83
CA ARG A 198 7.55 -23.32 0.63
C ARG A 198 9.03 -23.39 1.02
N GLN A 199 9.95 -23.51 0.05
CA GLN A 199 11.37 -23.40 0.30
C GLN A 199 11.75 -21.93 0.54
N ASN A 200 12.83 -21.71 1.27
CA ASN A 200 13.38 -20.38 1.40
C ASN A 200 14.02 -19.94 0.09
N PHE A 201 13.67 -18.76 -0.35
CA PHE A 201 14.35 -18.02 -1.40
C PHE A 201 15.25 -16.98 -0.78
N ILE A 202 16.34 -16.66 -1.46
CA ILE A 202 17.16 -15.51 -1.16
C ILE A 202 16.53 -14.29 -1.82
N TRP A 203 16.30 -13.23 -1.03
CA TRP A 203 15.75 -11.96 -1.50
C TRP A 203 16.79 -10.87 -1.36
N ARG A 204 17.09 -10.21 -2.45
CA ARG A 204 18.07 -9.12 -2.49
C ARG A 204 17.53 -7.92 -3.24
N SER A 205 17.57 -6.77 -2.61
CA SER A 205 17.17 -5.52 -3.25
C SER A 205 18.29 -4.93 -4.12
N PRO A 206 17.96 -4.11 -5.14
CA PRO A 206 18.95 -3.31 -5.83
C PRO A 206 19.57 -2.26 -4.89
N LYS A 207 20.78 -1.79 -5.25
CA LYS A 207 21.56 -0.84 -4.43
C LYS A 207 20.82 0.46 -4.09
N SER A 208 19.95 0.92 -4.99
CA SER A 208 19.13 2.13 -4.77
C SER A 208 18.17 2.06 -3.58
N LYS A 209 17.94 0.86 -3.02
CA LYS A 209 17.08 0.69 -1.83
C LYS A 209 17.83 0.91 -0.52
N ASN A 210 19.16 1.09 -0.55
CA ASN A 210 20.02 1.25 0.64
C ASN A 210 19.86 0.13 1.66
N VAL A 211 19.69 -1.11 1.17
CA VAL A 211 19.69 -2.34 1.97
C VAL A 211 20.87 -3.17 1.50
N ASP A 212 21.84 -3.40 2.36
CA ASP A 212 23.13 -4.03 2.08
C ASP A 212 23.21 -5.51 2.48
N TYR A 213 22.12 -6.06 2.95
CA TYR A 213 21.97 -7.47 3.34
C TYR A 213 20.93 -8.18 2.45
N LYS A 214 20.88 -9.50 2.59
CA LYS A 214 19.86 -10.36 2.02
C LYS A 214 19.01 -10.96 3.14
N VAL A 215 17.78 -11.31 2.80
CA VAL A 215 16.90 -12.08 3.69
C VAL A 215 16.52 -13.40 3.04
N GLU A 216 16.11 -14.37 3.85
CA GLU A 216 15.71 -15.69 3.39
C GLU A 216 14.34 -16.04 3.96
N HIS A 217 13.37 -16.26 3.09
CA HIS A 217 12.04 -16.71 3.48
C HIS A 217 11.31 -17.35 2.28
N PRO A 218 10.28 -18.17 2.52
CA PRO A 218 9.45 -18.73 1.46
C PRO A 218 8.54 -17.66 0.83
N VAL A 219 8.01 -17.98 -0.36
CA VAL A 219 6.98 -17.16 -1.00
C VAL A 219 5.67 -17.26 -0.23
N PHE A 220 5.26 -18.47 0.14
CA PHE A 220 4.01 -18.73 0.85
C PHE A 220 4.24 -19.16 2.29
N THR A 221 3.45 -18.60 3.20
CA THR A 221 3.34 -19.03 4.59
C THR A 221 1.88 -19.31 4.95
N LYS A 222 1.65 -20.07 6.03
CA LYS A 222 0.31 -20.35 6.53
C LYS A 222 0.06 -19.57 7.81
N GLU A 223 -1.12 -19.01 7.94
CA GLU A 223 -1.63 -18.47 9.20
C GLU A 223 -2.11 -19.60 10.11
N GLU A 224 -2.22 -19.34 11.41
CA GLU A 224 -2.76 -20.30 12.39
C GLU A 224 -4.19 -20.72 12.05
N ASN A 225 -4.99 -19.83 11.47
CA ASN A 225 -6.37 -20.10 11.03
C ASN A 225 -6.46 -20.84 9.69
N GLY A 226 -5.31 -21.18 9.07
CA GLY A 226 -5.21 -21.90 7.80
C GLY A 226 -5.17 -20.99 6.56
N GLY A 227 -5.27 -19.67 6.71
CA GLY A 227 -5.09 -18.73 5.61
C GLY A 227 -3.69 -18.81 4.99
N THR A 228 -3.57 -18.51 3.70
CA THR A 228 -2.29 -18.46 3.00
C THR A 228 -1.84 -17.01 2.88
N ASN A 229 -0.64 -16.69 3.35
CA ASN A 229 0.02 -15.41 3.14
C ASN A 229 1.04 -15.52 2.01
N ILE A 230 1.31 -14.39 1.36
CA ILE A 230 2.33 -14.28 0.30
C ILE A 230 3.32 -13.16 0.63
N SER A 231 4.60 -13.42 0.35
CA SER A 231 5.65 -12.42 0.33
C SER A 231 6.40 -12.56 -1.00
N TYR A 232 6.10 -11.70 -1.96
CA TYR A 232 6.56 -11.85 -3.33
C TYR A 232 6.75 -10.50 -4.03
N ILE A 233 7.85 -10.41 -4.76
CA ILE A 233 8.14 -9.40 -5.78
C ILE A 233 9.05 -10.05 -6.83
N ASP A 234 8.73 -9.90 -8.08
CA ASP A 234 9.38 -10.61 -9.20
C ASP A 234 10.87 -10.27 -9.39
N GLN A 235 11.27 -9.04 -9.12
CA GLN A 235 12.63 -8.54 -9.39
C GLN A 235 13.68 -9.02 -8.37
N PHE A 236 13.30 -9.39 -7.15
CA PHE A 236 14.25 -9.52 -6.03
C PHE A 236 14.59 -10.94 -5.58
N PRO A 237 13.88 -12.01 -5.94
CA PRO A 237 14.30 -13.35 -5.58
C PRO A 237 15.49 -13.80 -6.40
N GLU A 238 16.40 -14.53 -5.77
CA GLU A 238 17.54 -15.21 -6.40
C GLU A 238 17.28 -16.72 -6.38
N PRO A 239 16.65 -17.32 -7.42
CA PRO A 239 16.43 -18.77 -7.45
C PRO A 239 17.75 -19.50 -7.49
N GLN A 240 17.87 -20.60 -6.72
CA GLN A 240 19.09 -21.36 -6.55
C GLN A 240 19.12 -22.63 -7.41
N ASN A 241 18.02 -23.00 -8.06
CA ASN A 241 17.88 -24.16 -8.93
C ASN A 241 16.74 -23.95 -9.95
N ILE A 242 16.64 -24.89 -10.90
CA ILE A 242 15.64 -24.85 -11.98
C ILE A 242 14.21 -24.90 -11.40
N GLU A 243 13.99 -25.71 -10.38
CA GLU A 243 12.67 -25.89 -9.76
C GLU A 243 12.17 -24.56 -9.16
N GLN A 244 13.01 -23.86 -8.39
CA GLN A 244 12.68 -22.55 -7.86
C GLN A 244 12.43 -21.51 -8.97
N GLY A 245 13.28 -21.51 -10.01
CA GLY A 245 13.11 -20.60 -11.15
C GLY A 245 11.80 -20.84 -11.91
N THR A 246 11.47 -22.10 -12.17
CA THR A 246 10.23 -22.48 -12.85
C THR A 246 8.99 -22.15 -12.01
N PHE A 247 9.05 -22.37 -10.70
CA PHE A 247 7.99 -22.00 -9.78
C PHE A 247 7.73 -20.49 -9.79
N LEU A 248 8.78 -19.68 -9.70
CA LEU A 248 8.63 -18.21 -9.70
C LEU A 248 8.04 -17.71 -11.03
N GLN A 249 8.43 -18.31 -12.17
CA GLN A 249 7.82 -18.00 -13.46
C GLN A 249 6.33 -18.32 -13.47
N SER A 250 5.96 -19.54 -13.05
CA SER A 250 4.54 -19.97 -13.00
C SER A 250 3.70 -19.07 -12.08
N LEU A 251 4.27 -18.64 -10.93
CA LEU A 251 3.60 -17.71 -10.02
C LEU A 251 3.43 -16.34 -10.65
N SER A 252 4.47 -15.81 -11.30
CA SER A 252 4.42 -14.51 -11.97
C SER A 252 3.34 -14.51 -13.06
N ASP A 253 3.33 -15.53 -13.90
CA ASP A 253 2.35 -15.68 -14.97
C ASP A 253 0.93 -15.76 -14.40
N ALA A 254 0.70 -16.60 -13.38
CA ALA A 254 -0.60 -16.74 -12.74
C ALA A 254 -1.12 -15.43 -12.15
N LEU A 255 -0.25 -14.65 -11.49
CA LEU A 255 -0.61 -13.35 -10.92
C LEU A 255 -0.97 -12.35 -12.02
N GLU A 256 -0.22 -12.33 -13.13
CA GLU A 256 -0.43 -11.37 -14.21
C GLU A 256 -1.56 -11.77 -15.16
N GLU A 257 -1.89 -13.03 -15.27
CA GLU A 257 -2.98 -13.54 -16.11
C GLU A 257 -4.33 -13.63 -15.37
N SER A 258 -4.35 -13.52 -14.04
CA SER A 258 -5.59 -13.63 -13.25
C SER A 258 -6.67 -12.65 -13.73
N ASP A 259 -7.87 -13.19 -14.01
CA ASP A 259 -9.07 -12.43 -14.38
C ASP A 259 -9.65 -11.63 -13.19
N ASN A 260 -9.30 -12.01 -11.97
CA ASN A 260 -9.76 -11.36 -10.74
C ASN A 260 -8.94 -10.14 -10.36
N LYS A 261 -7.95 -9.74 -11.16
CA LYS A 261 -7.24 -8.47 -11.00
C LYS A 261 -8.18 -7.28 -11.12
N ILE A 262 -8.14 -6.42 -10.12
CA ILE A 262 -8.89 -5.17 -10.11
C ILE A 262 -7.96 -4.04 -10.53
N THR A 263 -8.40 -3.19 -11.46
CA THR A 263 -7.70 -1.94 -11.77
C THR A 263 -8.52 -0.77 -11.29
N THR A 264 -7.88 0.18 -10.61
CA THR A 264 -8.53 1.38 -10.10
C THR A 264 -7.70 2.62 -10.33
N GLU A 265 -8.34 3.67 -10.79
CA GLU A 265 -7.76 5.01 -10.74
C GLU A 265 -7.82 5.50 -9.30
N LEU A 266 -6.70 5.98 -8.80
CA LEU A 266 -6.63 6.64 -7.50
C LEU A 266 -6.64 8.15 -7.74
N PRO A 267 -7.71 8.89 -7.39
CA PRO A 267 -7.72 10.34 -7.50
C PRO A 267 -6.63 10.99 -6.62
N ILE A 268 -6.18 12.19 -7.00
CA ILE A 268 -5.30 13.00 -6.15
C ILE A 268 -5.96 13.21 -4.79
N GLY A 269 -5.21 13.08 -3.71
CA GLY A 269 -5.69 13.17 -2.34
C GLY A 269 -6.27 11.88 -1.78
N SER A 270 -6.42 10.83 -2.60
CA SER A 270 -6.92 9.54 -2.12
C SER A 270 -5.78 8.59 -1.76
N SER A 271 -6.07 7.67 -0.84
CA SER A 271 -5.11 6.67 -0.36
C SER A 271 -5.69 5.27 -0.47
N ILE A 272 -4.89 4.31 -0.91
CA ILE A 272 -5.16 2.88 -0.75
C ILE A 272 -4.40 2.41 0.48
N VAL A 273 -5.08 1.66 1.34
CA VAL A 273 -4.48 0.99 2.50
C VAL A 273 -4.85 -0.48 2.43
N ALA A 274 -3.86 -1.35 2.46
CA ALA A 274 -4.08 -2.79 2.29
C ALA A 274 -3.22 -3.60 3.25
N ASN A 275 -3.76 -4.75 3.68
CA ASN A 275 -3.01 -5.79 4.36
C ASN A 275 -2.04 -6.43 3.37
N ASN A 276 -0.77 -6.33 3.65
CA ASN A 276 0.31 -6.71 2.74
C ASN A 276 0.59 -8.23 2.72
N HIS A 277 -0.09 -9.01 3.54
CA HIS A 277 0.07 -10.48 3.59
C HIS A 277 -0.78 -11.21 2.55
N PHE A 278 -1.90 -10.59 2.13
CA PHE A 278 -2.84 -11.21 1.19
C PHE A 278 -3.46 -10.26 0.16
N TRP A 279 -3.00 -9.00 0.11
CA TRP A 279 -3.27 -8.09 -0.98
C TRP A 279 -1.98 -7.80 -1.75
N LEU A 280 -1.97 -8.13 -3.03
CA LEU A 280 -0.92 -7.72 -3.95
C LEU A 280 -1.33 -6.44 -4.66
N HIS A 281 -0.34 -5.65 -5.01
CA HIS A 281 -0.54 -4.41 -5.74
C HIS A 281 0.48 -4.25 -6.87
N GLY A 282 0.07 -3.51 -7.89
CA GLY A 282 0.88 -3.24 -9.06
C GLY A 282 0.43 -1.94 -9.75
N ARG A 283 0.94 -1.70 -10.95
CA ARG A 283 0.59 -0.51 -11.71
C ARG A 283 0.61 -0.80 -13.20
N LYS A 284 -0.46 -0.44 -13.90
CA LYS A 284 -0.49 -0.48 -15.36
C LYS A 284 0.48 0.54 -15.98
N PRO A 285 0.99 0.31 -17.20
CA PRO A 285 1.88 1.26 -17.86
C PRO A 285 1.17 2.57 -18.17
N PHE A 286 1.91 3.67 -18.10
CA PHE A 286 1.45 4.95 -18.61
C PHE A 286 1.56 5.00 -20.13
N LYS A 287 0.74 5.83 -20.77
CA LYS A 287 0.96 6.24 -22.15
C LYS A 287 2.12 7.24 -22.21
N LYS A 288 2.99 7.13 -23.22
CA LYS A 288 4.18 8.00 -23.36
C LYS A 288 3.79 9.47 -23.37
N ASN A 289 4.41 10.26 -22.50
CA ASN A 289 4.29 11.72 -22.43
C ASN A 289 5.56 12.31 -21.80
N LYS A 290 6.20 13.25 -22.52
CA LYS A 290 7.45 13.89 -22.06
C LYS A 290 7.27 14.70 -20.76
N ASN A 291 6.06 15.15 -20.50
CA ASN A 291 5.72 15.94 -19.31
C ASN A 291 5.01 15.09 -18.23
N LEU A 292 5.10 13.77 -18.33
CA LEU A 292 4.55 12.87 -17.33
C LEU A 292 5.13 13.16 -15.95
N PHE A 293 4.25 13.34 -14.99
CA PHE A 293 4.59 13.43 -13.58
C PHE A 293 3.51 12.79 -12.72
N ARG A 294 3.91 11.90 -11.83
CA ARG A 294 3.05 11.34 -10.78
C ARG A 294 3.87 11.17 -9.52
N GLU A 295 3.31 11.58 -8.39
CA GLU A 295 3.89 11.40 -7.08
C GLU A 295 2.94 10.65 -6.15
N LEU A 296 3.47 9.59 -5.54
CA LEU A 296 2.83 8.86 -4.46
C LEU A 296 3.65 8.99 -3.18
N LEU A 297 2.96 9.19 -2.05
CA LEU A 297 3.53 8.98 -0.73
C LEU A 297 3.21 7.53 -0.33
N ARG A 298 4.22 6.79 0.11
CA ARG A 298 4.07 5.43 0.64
C ARG A 298 4.50 5.37 2.09
N ILE A 299 3.67 4.76 2.92
CA ILE A 299 4.02 4.34 4.28
C ILE A 299 3.74 2.85 4.38
N ARG A 300 4.62 2.11 5.02
CA ARG A 300 4.45 0.69 5.31
C ARG A 300 4.80 0.44 6.77
N GLY A 301 4.24 -0.60 7.38
CA GLY A 301 4.48 -0.83 8.79
C GLY A 301 3.91 -2.16 9.29
N LYS A 302 3.93 -2.31 10.60
CA LYS A 302 3.43 -3.49 11.32
C LYS A 302 2.23 -3.12 12.20
N PHE A 303 1.33 -4.10 12.43
CA PHE A 303 0.19 -3.97 13.35
C PHE A 303 0.59 -3.80 14.80
#